data_4c70a1dbd0973e35ef787872cb356245
#
_entry.id   4c70a1dbd0973e35ef787872cb356245
#
_cell.length_a   1.000
_cell.length_b   1.000
_cell.length_c   1.000
_cell.angle_alpha   90.00
_cell.angle_beta   90.00
_cell.angle_gamma   90.00
#
_symmetry.space_group_name_H-M   'P 1'
#
loop_
_entity.id
_entity.type
_entity.pdbx_description
1 polymer ?
#
loop_
_entity_poly.entity_id
_entity_poly.type
_entity_poly.pdbx_seq_one_letter_code
_entity_poly.pdbx_strand_id
1 'polypeptide(L)'
;MAYPTPESLDRVAVIGTGTIGASWAALFLARGMAVNAYDPEPGASKALQAYVDRAWPVLNELGVIVAGADQTAIDFYDDPADAVRDIAFIQESVPERLDVKHTLFQAMEPGMAAHAILATSSSGLLQKGLRHPERLVLAHPFNPPHLIPLVELLGNELTDPAAVDWCQNFFEDRCGKKTIRVLKEVPAHVANRLQAALWREAIHLVLEGVASVEDIDKAVVHGPGLRWSVMGPHMLFNLASGGKGMDVFIERFGPSFAVWWDSLGQPDLTPQTAAILAEGCRAEENGR
;
A
#
# COMPACT_ATOMS: atom_id res chain seq x y z
N MET A 1 -24.83 7.07 -8.09
CA MET A 1 -25.37 5.77 -7.60
C MET A 1 -25.23 5.75 -6.08
N ALA A 2 -26.12 5.04 -5.38
CA ALA A 2 -25.93 4.89 -3.93
C ALA A 2 -25.08 3.64 -3.68
N TYR A 3 -23.93 3.82 -3.09
CA TYR A 3 -23.09 2.71 -2.62
C TYR A 3 -23.64 2.18 -1.28
N PRO A 4 -23.55 0.85 -0.98
CA PRO A 4 -23.93 0.33 0.33
C PRO A 4 -23.03 0.93 1.41
N THR A 5 -23.49 0.93 2.67
CA THR A 5 -22.65 1.41 3.77
C THR A 5 -21.49 0.44 4.01
N PRO A 6 -20.23 0.93 4.21
CA PRO A 6 -19.08 0.06 4.44
C PRO A 6 -19.26 -0.93 5.60
N GLU A 7 -19.97 -0.53 6.65
CA GLU A 7 -20.23 -1.33 7.84
C GLU A 7 -21.14 -2.53 7.55
N SER A 8 -21.97 -2.45 6.51
CA SER A 8 -22.88 -3.53 6.13
C SER A 8 -22.23 -4.65 5.32
N LEU A 9 -20.95 -4.48 4.93
CA LEU A 9 -20.27 -5.50 4.15
C LEU A 9 -19.84 -6.67 5.03
N ASP A 10 -20.38 -7.84 4.72
CA ASP A 10 -20.00 -9.12 5.30
C ASP A 10 -19.11 -9.95 4.36
N ARG A 11 -18.98 -9.51 3.08
CA ARG A 11 -18.21 -10.20 2.05
C ARG A 11 -17.57 -9.20 1.08
N VAL A 12 -16.35 -9.53 0.62
CA VAL A 12 -15.58 -8.77 -0.37
C VAL A 12 -14.96 -9.73 -1.40
N ALA A 13 -14.53 -9.22 -2.54
CA ALA A 13 -13.75 -10.02 -3.49
C ALA A 13 -12.27 -9.60 -3.50
N VAL A 14 -11.38 -10.58 -3.63
CA VAL A 14 -9.93 -10.39 -3.85
C VAL A 14 -9.56 -11.08 -5.16
N ILE A 15 -9.13 -10.28 -6.12
CA ILE A 15 -8.79 -10.71 -7.47
C ILE A 15 -7.28 -10.57 -7.67
N GLY A 16 -6.60 -11.70 -7.88
CA GLY A 16 -5.16 -11.83 -7.75
C GLY A 16 -4.76 -12.08 -6.29
N THR A 17 -4.36 -13.31 -5.98
CA THR A 17 -4.05 -13.77 -4.62
C THR A 17 -2.55 -13.95 -4.37
N GLY A 18 -1.72 -13.24 -5.15
CA GLY A 18 -0.29 -13.11 -4.87
C GLY A 18 -0.03 -12.43 -3.51
N THR A 19 1.20 -12.05 -3.23
CA THR A 19 1.60 -11.50 -1.91
C THR A 19 0.69 -10.37 -1.41
N ILE A 20 0.33 -9.42 -2.27
CA ILE A 20 -0.52 -8.28 -1.90
C ILE A 20 -1.97 -8.70 -1.69
N GLY A 21 -2.54 -9.47 -2.64
CA GLY A 21 -3.93 -9.92 -2.52
C GLY A 21 -4.14 -10.87 -1.35
N ALA A 22 -3.22 -11.80 -1.10
CA ALA A 22 -3.29 -12.68 0.06
C ALA A 22 -3.21 -11.91 1.39
N SER A 23 -2.40 -10.84 1.42
CA SER A 23 -2.32 -9.94 2.57
C SER A 23 -3.62 -9.17 2.80
N TRP A 24 -4.28 -8.69 1.74
CA TRP A 24 -5.61 -8.09 1.84
C TRP A 24 -6.65 -9.08 2.33
N ALA A 25 -6.66 -10.31 1.78
CA ALA A 25 -7.58 -11.35 2.22
C ALA A 25 -7.42 -11.66 3.72
N ALA A 26 -6.19 -11.78 4.22
CA ALA A 26 -5.93 -11.99 5.64
C ALA A 26 -6.52 -10.86 6.52
N LEU A 27 -6.37 -9.61 6.08
CA LEU A 27 -6.95 -8.46 6.79
C LEU A 27 -8.48 -8.49 6.76
N PHE A 28 -9.11 -8.72 5.60
CA PHE A 28 -10.56 -8.72 5.45
C PHE A 28 -11.19 -9.82 6.31
N LEU A 29 -10.61 -11.03 6.31
CA LEU A 29 -11.03 -12.13 7.18
C LEU A 29 -10.90 -11.75 8.66
N ALA A 30 -9.77 -11.17 9.07
CA ALA A 30 -9.56 -10.72 10.44
C ALA A 30 -10.57 -9.65 10.88
N ARG A 31 -11.06 -8.86 9.93
CA ARG A 31 -12.13 -7.87 10.15
C ARG A 31 -13.55 -8.44 10.03
N GLY A 32 -13.68 -9.77 9.97
CA GLY A 32 -14.96 -10.49 9.98
C GLY A 32 -15.71 -10.45 8.65
N MET A 33 -15.02 -10.21 7.54
CA MET A 33 -15.59 -10.30 6.19
C MET A 33 -15.17 -11.62 5.53
N ALA A 34 -16.11 -12.33 4.91
CA ALA A 34 -15.80 -13.45 4.04
C ALA A 34 -15.14 -12.96 2.74
N VAL A 35 -14.33 -13.79 2.10
CA VAL A 35 -13.57 -13.44 0.90
C VAL A 35 -13.95 -14.35 -0.26
N ASN A 36 -14.45 -13.78 -1.35
CA ASN A 36 -14.45 -14.41 -2.65
C ASN A 36 -13.08 -14.19 -3.29
N ALA A 37 -12.40 -15.24 -3.71
CA ALA A 37 -11.06 -15.15 -4.26
C ALA A 37 -10.99 -15.72 -5.68
N TYR A 38 -10.18 -15.10 -6.52
CA TYR A 38 -9.84 -15.59 -7.85
C TYR A 38 -8.36 -15.35 -8.15
N ASP A 39 -7.72 -16.36 -8.70
CA ASP A 39 -6.38 -16.29 -9.27
C ASP A 39 -6.22 -17.43 -10.30
N PRO A 40 -5.71 -17.18 -11.51
CA PRO A 40 -5.56 -18.21 -12.53
C PRO A 40 -4.40 -19.17 -12.27
N GLU A 41 -3.52 -18.87 -11.29
CA GLU A 41 -2.33 -19.70 -11.03
C GLU A 41 -2.70 -21.03 -10.36
N PRO A 42 -2.25 -22.17 -10.89
CA PRO A 42 -2.49 -23.47 -10.27
C PRO A 42 -1.99 -23.53 -8.82
N GLY A 43 -2.88 -23.95 -7.92
CA GLY A 43 -2.55 -24.07 -6.49
C GLY A 43 -2.71 -22.76 -5.69
N ALA A 44 -3.16 -21.67 -6.32
CA ALA A 44 -3.37 -20.37 -5.68
C ALA A 44 -4.29 -20.44 -4.45
N SER A 45 -5.35 -21.26 -4.50
CA SER A 45 -6.25 -21.45 -3.35
C SER A 45 -5.51 -21.97 -2.10
N LYS A 46 -4.65 -22.99 -2.27
CA LYS A 46 -3.83 -23.52 -1.16
C LYS A 46 -2.79 -22.51 -0.68
N ALA A 47 -2.18 -21.77 -1.61
CA ALA A 47 -1.19 -20.75 -1.28
C ALA A 47 -1.82 -19.61 -0.50
N LEU A 48 -3.03 -19.18 -0.87
CA LEU A 48 -3.81 -18.17 -0.17
C LEU A 48 -4.12 -18.59 1.26
N GLN A 49 -4.68 -19.81 1.47
CA GLN A 49 -4.98 -20.30 2.81
C GLN A 49 -3.70 -20.39 3.66
N ALA A 50 -2.62 -20.93 3.11
CA ALA A 50 -1.35 -21.01 3.83
C ALA A 50 -0.76 -19.63 4.19
N TYR A 51 -1.01 -18.59 3.37
CA TYR A 51 -0.63 -17.22 3.71
C TYR A 51 -1.45 -16.69 4.88
N VAL A 52 -2.77 -16.87 4.84
CA VAL A 52 -3.69 -16.47 5.91
C VAL A 52 -3.32 -17.16 7.22
N ASP A 53 -3.07 -18.46 7.20
CA ASP A 53 -2.69 -19.25 8.39
C ASP A 53 -1.40 -18.72 9.04
N ARG A 54 -0.41 -18.27 8.23
CA ARG A 54 0.83 -17.65 8.75
C ARG A 54 0.61 -16.25 9.29
N ALA A 55 -0.29 -15.46 8.69
CA ALA A 55 -0.58 -14.10 9.14
C ALA A 55 -1.45 -14.06 10.39
N TRP A 56 -2.29 -15.07 10.60
CA TRP A 56 -3.33 -15.07 11.64
C TRP A 56 -2.80 -14.91 13.08
N PRO A 57 -1.73 -15.62 13.51
CA PRO A 57 -1.18 -15.43 14.85
C PRO A 57 -0.73 -14.00 15.14
N VAL A 58 -0.08 -13.35 14.16
CA VAL A 58 0.38 -11.95 14.28
C VAL A 58 -0.81 -11.00 14.34
N LEU A 59 -1.83 -11.19 13.50
CA LEU A 59 -3.06 -10.39 13.54
C LEU A 59 -3.78 -10.53 14.87
N ASN A 60 -3.76 -11.72 15.48
CA ASN A 60 -4.31 -11.97 16.82
C ASN A 60 -3.53 -11.23 17.90
N GLU A 61 -2.21 -11.30 17.87
CA GLU A 61 -1.34 -10.60 18.83
C GLU A 61 -1.52 -9.08 18.76
N LEU A 62 -1.68 -8.55 17.56
CA LEU A 62 -1.94 -7.13 17.33
C LEU A 62 -3.38 -6.68 17.66
N GLY A 63 -4.27 -7.61 18.05
CA GLY A 63 -5.67 -7.30 18.36
C GLY A 63 -6.49 -6.84 17.15
N VAL A 64 -6.11 -7.25 15.93
CA VAL A 64 -6.80 -6.88 14.69
C VAL A 64 -8.03 -7.75 14.45
N ILE A 65 -8.02 -8.99 14.95
CA ILE A 65 -9.08 -9.97 14.73
C ILE A 65 -10.32 -9.59 15.55
N VAL A 66 -11.44 -9.38 14.86
CA VAL A 66 -12.71 -9.10 15.51
C VAL A 66 -13.41 -10.38 15.97
N ALA A 67 -14.33 -10.26 16.94
CA ALA A 67 -15.10 -11.40 17.42
C ALA A 67 -15.92 -12.05 16.28
N GLY A 68 -15.84 -13.37 16.17
CA GLY A 68 -16.55 -14.13 15.12
C GLY A 68 -15.82 -14.16 13.77
N ALA A 69 -14.63 -13.58 13.64
CA ALA A 69 -13.83 -13.67 12.43
C ALA A 69 -13.39 -15.12 12.19
N ASP A 70 -13.46 -15.57 10.93
CA ASP A 70 -13.13 -16.92 10.49
C ASP A 70 -12.06 -16.88 9.39
N GLN A 71 -10.87 -17.39 9.70
CA GLN A 71 -9.75 -17.45 8.74
C GLN A 71 -9.99 -18.39 7.56
N THR A 72 -11.02 -19.23 7.62
CA THR A 72 -11.37 -20.19 6.58
C THR A 72 -12.54 -19.74 5.70
N ALA A 73 -13.12 -18.55 5.97
CA ALA A 73 -14.25 -18.00 5.21
C ALA A 73 -13.82 -17.49 3.82
N ILE A 74 -13.22 -18.38 3.03
CA ILE A 74 -12.73 -18.11 1.67
C ILE A 74 -13.45 -19.04 0.69
N ASP A 75 -14.15 -18.42 -0.27
CA ASP A 75 -14.69 -19.12 -1.44
C ASP A 75 -13.78 -18.81 -2.64
N PHE A 76 -13.16 -19.84 -3.22
CA PHE A 76 -12.26 -19.70 -4.36
C PHE A 76 -12.96 -20.07 -5.65
N TYR A 77 -12.93 -19.21 -6.65
CA TYR A 77 -13.64 -19.32 -7.91
C TYR A 77 -12.68 -19.55 -9.07
N ASP A 78 -13.15 -20.30 -10.08
CA ASP A 78 -12.41 -20.53 -11.34
C ASP A 78 -12.70 -19.46 -12.39
N ASP A 79 -13.79 -18.68 -12.24
CA ASP A 79 -14.20 -17.59 -13.12
C ASP A 79 -14.22 -16.26 -12.33
N PRO A 80 -13.50 -15.22 -12.81
CA PRO A 80 -13.47 -13.94 -12.12
C PRO A 80 -14.84 -13.22 -12.11
N ALA A 81 -15.73 -13.46 -13.07
CA ALA A 81 -17.08 -12.90 -13.08
C ALA A 81 -17.95 -13.50 -11.96
N ASP A 82 -17.75 -14.78 -11.64
CA ASP A 82 -18.46 -15.42 -10.53
C ASP A 82 -17.90 -14.97 -9.18
N ALA A 83 -16.60 -14.76 -9.06
CA ALA A 83 -15.96 -14.25 -7.85
C ALA A 83 -16.49 -12.87 -7.43
N VAL A 84 -16.86 -12.04 -8.38
CA VAL A 84 -17.35 -10.66 -8.12
C VAL A 84 -18.86 -10.52 -8.12
N ARG A 85 -19.61 -11.62 -8.31
CA ARG A 85 -21.07 -11.60 -8.39
C ARG A 85 -21.67 -11.16 -7.04
N ASP A 86 -22.54 -10.15 -7.10
CA ASP A 86 -23.21 -9.56 -5.94
C ASP A 86 -22.25 -8.98 -4.88
N ILE A 87 -21.00 -8.73 -5.24
CA ILE A 87 -20.00 -8.11 -4.36
C ILE A 87 -19.97 -6.60 -4.56
N ALA A 88 -20.01 -5.87 -3.43
CA ALA A 88 -19.99 -4.42 -3.44
C ALA A 88 -18.57 -3.82 -3.45
N PHE A 89 -17.58 -4.56 -2.93
CA PHE A 89 -16.18 -4.13 -2.91
C PHE A 89 -15.24 -5.21 -3.45
N ILE A 90 -14.46 -4.85 -4.44
CA ILE A 90 -13.53 -5.73 -5.14
C ILE A 90 -12.13 -5.14 -5.02
N GLN A 91 -11.20 -5.88 -4.42
CA GLN A 91 -9.79 -5.54 -4.35
C GLN A 91 -9.01 -6.29 -5.43
N GLU A 92 -8.48 -5.57 -6.41
CA GLU A 92 -7.65 -6.13 -7.46
C GLU A 92 -6.16 -5.95 -7.11
N SER A 93 -5.39 -7.03 -7.23
CA SER A 93 -3.96 -7.09 -6.89
C SER A 93 -3.18 -8.00 -7.85
N VAL A 94 -3.56 -8.04 -9.14
CA VAL A 94 -2.82 -8.79 -10.16
C VAL A 94 -1.56 -8.02 -10.58
N PRO A 95 -0.59 -8.67 -11.27
CA PRO A 95 0.64 -8.01 -11.72
C PRO A 95 0.39 -6.73 -12.51
N GLU A 96 1.29 -5.76 -12.39
CA GLU A 96 1.19 -4.43 -13.03
C GLU A 96 1.49 -4.51 -14.54
N ARG A 97 0.63 -5.23 -15.25
CA ARG A 97 0.65 -5.40 -16.69
C ARG A 97 -0.71 -5.00 -17.27
N LEU A 98 -0.72 -3.96 -18.10
CA LEU A 98 -1.96 -3.38 -18.66
C LEU A 98 -2.78 -4.39 -19.46
N ASP A 99 -2.12 -5.25 -20.25
CA ASP A 99 -2.76 -6.31 -21.04
C ASP A 99 -3.51 -7.32 -20.16
N VAL A 100 -2.88 -7.75 -19.05
CA VAL A 100 -3.46 -8.68 -18.08
C VAL A 100 -4.68 -8.04 -17.41
N LYS A 101 -4.53 -6.79 -16.95
CA LYS A 101 -5.60 -6.09 -16.23
C LYS A 101 -6.80 -5.79 -17.13
N HIS A 102 -6.59 -5.33 -18.35
CA HIS A 102 -7.68 -5.09 -19.28
C HIS A 102 -8.46 -6.38 -19.60
N THR A 103 -7.76 -7.48 -19.85
CA THR A 103 -8.40 -8.78 -20.08
C THR A 103 -9.22 -9.22 -18.86
N LEU A 104 -8.64 -9.09 -17.67
CA LEU A 104 -9.31 -9.42 -16.42
C LEU A 104 -10.55 -8.55 -16.17
N PHE A 105 -10.44 -7.23 -16.34
CA PHE A 105 -11.56 -6.32 -16.11
C PHE A 105 -12.72 -6.59 -17.07
N GLN A 106 -12.43 -6.87 -18.34
CA GLN A 106 -13.45 -7.28 -19.31
C GLN A 106 -14.15 -8.59 -18.93
N ALA A 107 -13.39 -9.53 -18.34
CA ALA A 107 -13.94 -10.79 -17.85
C ALA A 107 -14.81 -10.61 -16.59
N MET A 108 -14.41 -9.69 -15.68
CA MET A 108 -15.13 -9.42 -14.44
C MET A 108 -16.41 -8.59 -14.62
N GLU A 109 -16.38 -7.60 -15.52
CA GLU A 109 -17.49 -6.61 -15.65
C GLU A 109 -18.89 -7.22 -15.78
N PRO A 110 -19.10 -8.35 -16.51
CA PRO A 110 -20.42 -8.96 -16.58
C PRO A 110 -20.98 -9.46 -15.24
N GLY A 111 -20.10 -9.81 -14.30
CA GLY A 111 -20.47 -10.26 -12.96
C GLY A 111 -20.62 -9.14 -11.93
N MET A 112 -20.02 -7.98 -12.20
CA MET A 112 -19.99 -6.87 -11.23
C MET A 112 -21.37 -6.24 -11.02
N ALA A 113 -21.78 -6.10 -9.76
CA ALA A 113 -23.00 -5.35 -9.41
C ALA A 113 -22.86 -3.87 -9.84
N ALA A 114 -23.99 -3.23 -10.16
CA ALA A 114 -24.01 -1.82 -10.60
C ALA A 114 -23.36 -0.85 -9.60
N HIS A 115 -23.46 -1.16 -8.30
CA HIS A 115 -22.89 -0.39 -7.21
C HIS A 115 -21.53 -0.88 -6.71
N ALA A 116 -20.92 -1.86 -7.40
CA ALA A 116 -19.61 -2.40 -7.00
C ALA A 116 -18.50 -1.38 -7.23
N ILE A 117 -17.65 -1.21 -6.23
CA ILE A 117 -16.42 -0.43 -6.33
C ILE A 117 -15.26 -1.39 -6.64
N LEU A 118 -14.46 -1.06 -7.64
CA LEU A 118 -13.24 -1.75 -7.99
C LEU A 118 -12.05 -0.95 -7.48
N ALA A 119 -11.43 -1.42 -6.40
CA ALA A 119 -10.19 -0.88 -5.88
C ALA A 119 -9.00 -1.61 -6.52
N THR A 120 -8.05 -0.87 -7.09
CA THR A 120 -6.83 -1.44 -7.69
C THR A 120 -5.60 -1.04 -6.90
N SER A 121 -4.66 -1.97 -6.74
CA SER A 121 -3.35 -1.68 -6.14
C SER A 121 -2.34 -1.05 -7.13
N SER A 122 -2.72 -0.81 -8.38
CA SER A 122 -1.84 -0.34 -9.46
C SER A 122 -2.21 1.05 -9.98
N SER A 123 -1.21 1.74 -10.56
CA SER A 123 -1.31 3.10 -11.08
C SER A 123 -2.35 3.32 -12.20
N GLY A 124 -2.81 4.57 -12.33
CA GLY A 124 -4.04 5.07 -12.96
C GLY A 124 -4.24 4.96 -14.47
N LEU A 125 -3.38 4.29 -15.23
CA LEU A 125 -3.60 4.09 -16.67
C LEU A 125 -4.71 3.07 -17.01
N LEU A 126 -5.34 2.47 -16.00
CA LEU A 126 -6.21 1.30 -16.12
C LEU A 126 -7.63 1.59 -16.59
N GLN A 127 -8.07 2.84 -16.59
CA GLN A 127 -9.47 3.19 -16.87
C GLN A 127 -9.85 3.11 -18.35
N LYS A 128 -8.86 3.10 -19.24
CA LYS A 128 -9.12 2.92 -20.68
C LYS A 128 -9.56 1.49 -20.94
N GLY A 129 -10.84 1.34 -21.32
CA GLY A 129 -11.43 0.05 -21.67
C GLY A 129 -12.43 -0.50 -20.66
N LEU A 130 -12.60 0.11 -19.49
CA LEU A 130 -13.71 -0.17 -18.60
C LEU A 130 -15.00 0.46 -19.11
N ARG A 131 -16.12 -0.27 -18.98
CA ARG A 131 -17.47 0.26 -19.28
C ARG A 131 -17.93 1.26 -18.22
N HIS A 132 -17.43 1.07 -17.00
CA HIS A 132 -17.81 1.83 -15.82
C HIS A 132 -16.58 2.36 -15.06
N PRO A 133 -15.80 3.26 -15.68
CA PRO A 133 -14.58 3.82 -15.10
C PRO A 133 -14.83 4.65 -13.84
N GLU A 134 -16.06 5.14 -13.66
CA GLU A 134 -16.49 5.93 -12.48
C GLU A 134 -16.38 5.17 -11.16
N ARG A 135 -16.34 3.82 -11.22
CA ARG A 135 -16.27 2.94 -10.04
C ARG A 135 -14.85 2.48 -9.71
N LEU A 136 -13.88 2.83 -10.54
CA LEU A 136 -12.48 2.46 -10.31
C LEU A 136 -11.81 3.49 -9.40
N VAL A 137 -11.27 3.00 -8.27
CA VAL A 137 -10.46 3.79 -7.34
C VAL A 137 -9.08 3.14 -7.22
N LEU A 138 -8.03 3.91 -7.39
CA LEU A 138 -6.71 3.45 -6.98
C LEU A 138 -6.66 3.44 -5.46
N ALA A 139 -6.37 2.28 -4.88
CA ALA A 139 -6.17 2.07 -3.46
C ALA A 139 -4.84 1.35 -3.23
N HIS A 140 -3.77 2.12 -3.26
CA HIS A 140 -2.40 1.61 -3.19
C HIS A 140 -2.01 1.34 -1.74
N PRO A 141 -1.84 0.06 -1.32
CA PRO A 141 -1.40 -0.26 0.02
C PRO A 141 0.11 -0.07 0.17
N PHE A 142 0.55 0.14 1.41
CA PHE A 142 1.94 -0.08 1.75
C PHE A 142 2.12 -1.52 2.25
N ASN A 143 3.09 -2.24 1.67
CA ASN A 143 3.26 -3.69 1.88
C ASN A 143 3.95 -4.00 3.23
N PRO A 144 3.49 -5.01 3.99
CA PRO A 144 2.32 -5.86 3.74
C PRO A 144 1.01 -5.24 4.24
N PRO A 145 -0.06 -5.24 3.40
CA PRO A 145 -1.34 -4.60 3.73
C PRO A 145 -1.95 -5.01 5.07
N HIS A 146 -1.82 -6.25 5.53
CA HIS A 146 -2.39 -6.68 6.80
C HIS A 146 -1.68 -6.11 8.03
N LEU A 147 -0.45 -5.59 7.89
CA LEU A 147 0.36 -5.01 8.98
C LEU A 147 0.50 -3.49 8.87
N ILE A 148 0.89 -3.01 7.69
CA ILE A 148 1.14 -1.57 7.49
C ILE A 148 -0.18 -0.84 7.26
N PRO A 149 -0.51 0.19 8.06
CA PRO A 149 -1.84 0.80 8.01
C PRO A 149 -2.09 1.70 6.79
N LEU A 150 -1.06 2.21 6.11
CA LEU A 150 -1.23 3.20 5.04
C LEU A 150 -1.92 2.64 3.80
N VAL A 151 -2.90 3.40 3.29
CA VAL A 151 -3.49 3.24 1.95
C VAL A 151 -3.54 4.60 1.26
N GLU A 152 -2.99 4.69 0.06
CA GLU A 152 -3.04 5.89 -0.76
C GLU A 152 -4.22 5.79 -1.72
N LEU A 153 -5.15 6.74 -1.64
CA LEU A 153 -6.36 6.78 -2.47
C LEU A 153 -6.23 7.84 -3.56
N LEU A 154 -6.50 7.44 -4.80
CA LEU A 154 -6.53 8.35 -5.94
C LEU A 154 -7.71 8.01 -6.84
N GLY A 155 -8.52 9.01 -7.15
CA GLY A 155 -9.41 9.02 -8.30
C GLY A 155 -8.81 9.84 -9.44
N ASN A 156 -9.37 9.71 -10.63
CA ASN A 156 -9.04 10.59 -11.74
C ASN A 156 -10.32 11.29 -12.26
N GLU A 157 -10.22 11.94 -13.43
CA GLU A 157 -11.32 12.72 -14.04
C GLU A 157 -12.58 11.88 -14.32
N LEU A 158 -12.47 10.56 -14.45
CA LEU A 158 -13.59 9.67 -14.71
C LEU A 158 -14.13 9.02 -13.42
N THR A 159 -13.38 9.04 -12.33
CA THR A 159 -13.79 8.43 -11.07
C THR A 159 -14.88 9.26 -10.39
N ASP A 160 -15.95 8.61 -9.94
CA ASP A 160 -16.94 9.25 -9.07
C ASP A 160 -16.29 9.64 -7.73
N PRO A 161 -16.27 10.92 -7.36
CA PRO A 161 -15.73 11.34 -6.06
C PRO A 161 -16.35 10.59 -4.88
N ALA A 162 -17.63 10.22 -4.96
CA ALA A 162 -18.31 9.45 -3.93
C ALA A 162 -17.74 8.03 -3.78
N ALA A 163 -17.17 7.43 -4.85
CA ALA A 163 -16.48 6.15 -4.75
C ALA A 163 -15.17 6.26 -3.96
N VAL A 164 -14.45 7.37 -4.13
CA VAL A 164 -13.22 7.63 -3.37
C VAL A 164 -13.53 7.89 -1.89
N ASP A 165 -14.60 8.67 -1.60
CA ASP A 165 -15.06 8.91 -0.22
C ASP A 165 -15.50 7.60 0.45
N TRP A 166 -16.20 6.76 -0.29
CA TRP A 166 -16.62 5.44 0.19
C TRP A 166 -15.41 4.54 0.50
N CYS A 167 -14.41 4.49 -0.38
CA CYS A 167 -13.17 3.74 -0.14
C CYS A 167 -12.45 4.23 1.12
N GLN A 168 -12.39 5.55 1.34
CA GLN A 168 -11.80 6.10 2.55
C GLN A 168 -12.50 5.57 3.80
N ASN A 169 -13.82 5.68 3.87
CA ASN A 169 -14.61 5.20 5.01
C ASN A 169 -14.44 3.68 5.19
N PHE A 170 -14.49 2.90 4.10
CA PHE A 170 -14.27 1.45 4.15
C PHE A 170 -12.91 1.09 4.73
N PHE A 171 -11.84 1.70 4.23
CA PHE A 171 -10.51 1.40 4.73
C PHE A 171 -10.28 1.88 6.16
N GLU A 172 -10.77 3.07 6.53
CA GLU A 172 -10.55 3.62 7.86
C GLU A 172 -11.44 2.96 8.91
N ASP A 173 -12.74 2.93 8.70
CA ASP A 173 -13.70 2.50 9.71
C ASP A 173 -13.83 0.97 9.77
N ARG A 174 -13.89 0.31 8.59
CA ARG A 174 -14.09 -1.15 8.54
C ARG A 174 -12.80 -1.92 8.62
N CYS A 175 -11.71 -1.46 7.95
CA CYS A 175 -10.44 -2.16 7.91
C CYS A 175 -9.41 -1.66 8.93
N GLY A 176 -9.64 -0.52 9.59
CA GLY A 176 -8.70 0.05 10.57
C GLY A 176 -7.43 0.63 9.94
N LYS A 177 -7.51 1.02 8.67
CA LYS A 177 -6.40 1.62 7.92
C LYS A 177 -6.27 3.11 8.22
N LYS A 178 -5.21 3.71 7.68
CA LYS A 178 -5.01 5.16 7.59
C LYS A 178 -4.88 5.53 6.13
N THR A 179 -5.80 6.33 5.64
CA THR A 179 -5.79 6.73 4.24
C THR A 179 -5.19 8.11 4.03
N ILE A 180 -4.60 8.31 2.86
CA ILE A 180 -4.27 9.64 2.35
C ILE A 180 -4.91 9.85 0.97
N ARG A 181 -5.33 11.07 0.67
CA ARG A 181 -5.82 11.47 -0.64
C ARG A 181 -4.65 11.95 -1.48
N VAL A 182 -4.36 11.26 -2.57
CA VAL A 182 -3.41 11.72 -3.58
C VAL A 182 -4.17 12.56 -4.58
N LEU A 183 -3.85 13.84 -4.68
CA LEU A 183 -4.60 14.82 -5.50
C LEU A 183 -4.15 14.84 -6.96
N LYS A 184 -2.96 14.30 -7.24
CA LYS A 184 -2.37 14.25 -8.57
C LYS A 184 -1.53 12.98 -8.70
N GLU A 185 -1.75 12.26 -9.79
CA GLU A 185 -0.94 11.09 -10.09
C GLU A 185 0.52 11.47 -10.34
N VAL A 186 1.42 10.79 -9.66
CA VAL A 186 2.87 10.87 -9.85
C VAL A 186 3.47 9.47 -9.79
N PRO A 187 4.57 9.19 -10.49
CA PRO A 187 5.25 7.89 -10.40
C PRO A 187 5.56 7.55 -8.94
N ALA A 188 5.28 6.31 -8.54
CA ALA A 188 5.49 5.79 -7.18
C ALA A 188 4.66 6.48 -6.07
N HIS A 189 3.67 7.27 -6.40
CA HIS A 189 2.76 7.97 -5.47
C HIS A 189 3.51 8.79 -4.40
N VAL A 190 3.05 8.85 -3.15
CA VAL A 190 3.65 9.69 -2.11
C VAL A 190 4.65 8.91 -1.27
N ALA A 191 4.22 7.81 -0.65
CA ALA A 191 5.05 7.10 0.32
C ALA A 191 6.28 6.45 -0.31
N ASN A 192 6.12 5.79 -1.47
CA ASN A 192 7.26 5.21 -2.17
C ASN A 192 8.24 6.28 -2.68
N ARG A 193 7.76 7.48 -3.05
CA ARG A 193 8.66 8.58 -3.43
C ARG A 193 9.50 9.07 -2.26
N LEU A 194 8.87 9.21 -1.08
CA LEU A 194 9.59 9.61 0.13
C LEU A 194 10.62 8.55 0.53
N GLN A 195 10.24 7.27 0.46
CA GLN A 195 11.16 6.17 0.71
C GLN A 195 12.32 6.15 -0.30
N ALA A 196 12.04 6.34 -1.59
CA ALA A 196 13.06 6.37 -2.64
C ALA A 196 14.03 7.55 -2.46
N ALA A 197 13.54 8.72 -2.05
CA ALA A 197 14.38 9.88 -1.79
C ALA A 197 15.36 9.61 -0.63
N LEU A 198 14.88 9.03 0.47
CA LEU A 198 15.71 8.64 1.60
C LEU A 198 16.74 7.57 1.19
N TRP A 199 16.30 6.52 0.48
CA TRP A 199 17.18 5.43 0.09
C TRP A 199 18.25 5.86 -0.91
N ARG A 200 17.93 6.80 -1.82
CA ARG A 200 18.90 7.38 -2.73
C ARG A 200 20.08 7.99 -1.98
N GLU A 201 19.79 8.78 -0.95
CA GLU A 201 20.82 9.40 -0.13
C GLU A 201 21.57 8.36 0.72
N ALA A 202 20.88 7.38 1.29
CA ALA A 202 21.50 6.29 2.03
C ALA A 202 22.55 5.53 1.16
N ILE A 203 22.22 5.23 -0.10
CA ILE A 203 23.17 4.63 -1.05
C ILE A 203 24.37 5.54 -1.29
N HIS A 204 24.13 6.81 -1.53
CA HIS A 204 25.20 7.79 -1.77
C HIS A 204 26.20 7.81 -0.62
N LEU A 205 25.73 7.90 0.62
CA LEU A 205 26.58 7.94 1.80
C LEU A 205 27.44 6.67 1.96
N VAL A 206 26.92 5.48 1.60
CA VAL A 206 27.69 4.24 1.57
C VAL A 206 28.80 4.31 0.51
N LEU A 207 28.46 4.72 -0.72
CA LEU A 207 29.42 4.76 -1.84
C LEU A 207 30.54 5.77 -1.62
N GLU A 208 30.26 6.90 -0.97
CA GLU A 208 31.26 7.90 -0.59
C GLU A 208 32.06 7.51 0.67
N GLY A 209 31.77 6.34 1.26
CA GLY A 209 32.49 5.86 2.45
C GLY A 209 32.24 6.69 3.70
N VAL A 210 31.11 7.41 3.77
CA VAL A 210 30.74 8.24 4.93
C VAL A 210 30.40 7.36 6.13
N ALA A 211 29.64 6.26 5.91
CA ALA A 211 29.30 5.30 6.94
C ALA A 211 29.03 3.91 6.32
N SER A 212 29.02 2.87 7.15
CA SER A 212 28.64 1.53 6.74
C SER A 212 27.13 1.41 6.47
N VAL A 213 26.71 0.34 5.77
CA VAL A 213 25.27 0.04 5.58
C VAL A 213 24.58 -0.04 6.95
N GLU A 214 25.14 -0.80 7.88
CA GLU A 214 24.62 -0.98 9.23
C GLU A 214 24.47 0.34 9.98
N ASP A 215 25.46 1.23 9.92
CA ASP A 215 25.41 2.51 10.63
C ASP A 215 24.38 3.47 10.02
N ILE A 216 24.18 3.44 8.70
CA ILE A 216 23.14 4.23 8.04
C ILE A 216 21.76 3.70 8.45
N ASP A 217 21.54 2.39 8.45
CA ASP A 217 20.28 1.80 8.89
C ASP A 217 20.00 2.13 10.37
N LYS A 218 21.00 2.03 11.25
CA LYS A 218 20.90 2.49 12.64
C LYS A 218 20.56 3.97 12.74
N ALA A 219 21.19 4.82 11.95
CA ALA A 219 20.93 6.25 11.94
C ALA A 219 19.47 6.56 11.56
N VAL A 220 18.92 5.86 10.56
CA VAL A 220 17.51 6.02 10.17
C VAL A 220 16.58 5.51 11.27
N VAL A 221 16.78 4.27 11.73
CA VAL A 221 15.87 3.59 12.67
C VAL A 221 15.85 4.27 14.05
N HIS A 222 17.00 4.65 14.58
CA HIS A 222 17.11 5.26 15.91
C HIS A 222 17.09 6.80 15.88
N GLY A 223 17.12 7.40 14.72
CA GLY A 223 17.09 8.85 14.52
C GLY A 223 15.74 9.33 13.96
N PRO A 224 15.71 9.83 12.71
CA PRO A 224 14.51 10.41 12.12
C PRO A 224 13.34 9.43 11.99
N GLY A 225 13.59 8.16 11.70
CA GLY A 225 12.55 7.13 11.53
C GLY A 225 11.73 6.92 12.81
N LEU A 226 12.39 6.90 13.98
CA LEU A 226 11.69 6.81 15.27
C LEU A 226 10.73 7.98 15.51
N ARG A 227 11.12 9.18 15.13
CA ARG A 227 10.26 10.38 15.23
C ARG A 227 9.13 10.34 14.20
N TRP A 228 9.41 9.90 12.98
CA TRP A 228 8.42 9.83 11.91
C TRP A 228 7.34 8.77 12.15
N SER A 229 7.60 7.76 12.97
CA SER A 229 6.56 6.81 13.39
C SER A 229 5.46 7.44 14.24
N VAL A 230 5.75 8.58 14.88
CA VAL A 230 4.83 9.33 15.75
C VAL A 230 4.27 10.57 15.03
N MET A 231 5.10 11.23 14.21
CA MET A 231 4.75 12.52 13.61
C MET A 231 5.45 12.71 12.26
N GLY A 232 4.69 13.13 11.25
CA GLY A 232 5.24 13.40 9.92
C GLY A 232 6.25 14.58 9.91
N PRO A 233 7.10 14.66 8.88
CA PRO A 233 8.22 15.61 8.85
C PRO A 233 7.79 17.09 8.94
N HIS A 234 6.70 17.48 8.30
CA HIS A 234 6.25 18.88 8.34
C HIS A 234 5.82 19.30 9.74
N MET A 235 5.02 18.50 10.43
CA MET A 235 4.59 18.80 11.79
C MET A 235 5.77 18.76 12.75
N LEU A 236 6.71 17.83 12.56
CA LEU A 236 7.93 17.73 13.36
C LEU A 236 8.75 19.03 13.29
N PHE A 237 9.00 19.54 12.07
CA PHE A 237 9.75 20.80 11.90
C PHE A 237 8.97 22.03 12.34
N ASN A 238 7.65 22.03 12.16
CA ASN A 238 6.80 23.07 12.72
C ASN A 238 6.96 23.20 14.25
N LEU A 239 6.97 22.07 14.96
CA LEU A 239 7.19 22.06 16.41
C LEU A 239 8.64 22.42 16.80
N ALA A 240 9.63 22.04 15.99
CA ALA A 240 11.04 22.38 16.23
C ALA A 240 11.34 23.89 16.20
N SER A 241 10.40 24.71 15.70
CA SER A 241 10.47 26.17 15.81
C SER A 241 10.28 26.72 17.24
N GLY A 242 10.00 25.84 18.21
CA GLY A 242 9.59 26.23 19.56
C GLY A 242 8.15 26.75 19.63
N GLY A 243 7.28 26.24 18.77
CA GLY A 243 5.85 26.61 18.69
C GLY A 243 5.58 27.91 17.94
N LYS A 244 6.56 28.41 17.22
CA LYS A 244 6.45 29.70 16.48
C LYS A 244 5.97 29.54 15.04
N GLY A 245 5.82 28.30 14.56
CA GLY A 245 5.31 28.01 13.22
C GLY A 245 6.38 27.62 12.20
N MET A 246 5.92 27.07 11.06
CA MET A 246 6.78 26.58 9.98
C MET A 246 7.52 27.73 9.27
N ASP A 247 6.91 28.89 9.16
CA ASP A 247 7.51 30.11 8.59
C ASP A 247 8.79 30.50 9.34
N VAL A 248 8.73 30.55 10.67
CA VAL A 248 9.91 30.84 11.53
C VAL A 248 10.96 29.72 11.43
N PHE A 249 10.53 28.45 11.32
CA PHE A 249 11.45 27.36 11.08
C PHE A 249 12.22 27.54 9.76
N ILE A 250 11.51 27.85 8.68
CA ILE A 250 12.11 28.03 7.35
C ILE A 250 13.03 29.25 7.32
N GLU A 251 12.62 30.35 7.92
CA GLU A 251 13.48 31.56 8.02
C GLU A 251 14.80 31.25 8.71
N ARG A 252 14.76 30.48 9.80
CA ARG A 252 15.95 30.16 10.60
C ARG A 252 16.83 29.07 10.01
N PHE A 253 16.25 28.00 9.51
CA PHE A 253 16.97 26.78 9.09
C PHE A 253 16.98 26.55 7.58
N GLY A 254 16.11 27.21 6.81
CA GLY A 254 16.02 27.08 5.36
C GLY A 254 17.36 27.23 4.64
N PRO A 255 18.20 28.23 4.97
CA PRO A 255 19.52 28.37 4.35
C PRO A 255 20.43 27.13 4.54
N SER A 256 20.38 26.50 5.72
CA SER A 256 21.15 25.27 5.97
C SER A 256 20.59 24.10 5.16
N PHE A 257 19.27 23.95 5.08
CA PHE A 257 18.65 22.91 4.26
C PHE A 257 18.98 23.07 2.77
N ALA A 258 19.03 24.29 2.25
CA ALA A 258 19.40 24.55 0.86
C ALA A 258 20.80 24.02 0.56
N VAL A 259 21.78 24.31 1.43
CA VAL A 259 23.14 23.80 1.30
C VAL A 259 23.19 22.26 1.36
N TRP A 260 22.41 21.65 2.27
CA TRP A 260 22.37 20.19 2.36
C TRP A 260 21.74 19.57 1.11
N TRP A 261 20.63 20.13 0.61
CA TRP A 261 19.97 19.63 -0.60
C TRP A 261 20.85 19.70 -1.83
N ASP A 262 21.69 20.75 -1.96
CA ASP A 262 22.64 20.88 -3.05
C ASP A 262 23.76 19.83 -2.98
N SER A 263 24.03 19.27 -1.80
CA SER A 263 25.04 18.22 -1.58
C SER A 263 24.50 16.79 -1.62
N LEU A 264 23.18 16.59 -1.71
CA LEU A 264 22.61 15.24 -1.77
C LEU A 264 23.02 14.51 -3.05
N GLY A 265 23.28 13.21 -2.92
CA GLY A 265 23.79 12.39 -4.00
C GLY A 265 22.76 11.97 -5.05
N GLN A 266 23.31 11.52 -6.19
CA GLN A 266 22.54 10.87 -7.26
C GLN A 266 23.28 9.60 -7.70
N PRO A 267 23.36 8.56 -6.84
CA PRO A 267 24.09 7.34 -7.15
C PRO A 267 23.39 6.55 -8.26
N ASP A 268 24.21 5.89 -9.10
CA ASP A 268 23.74 4.95 -10.10
C ASP A 268 23.55 3.56 -9.48
N LEU A 269 22.44 2.89 -9.81
CA LEU A 269 22.17 1.50 -9.43
C LEU A 269 22.89 0.52 -10.38
N THR A 270 24.20 0.43 -10.26
CA THR A 270 25.04 -0.47 -11.06
C THR A 270 25.17 -1.86 -10.39
N PRO A 271 25.64 -2.90 -11.11
CA PRO A 271 26.00 -4.17 -10.50
C PRO A 271 27.03 -4.04 -9.37
N GLN A 272 27.95 -3.08 -9.47
CA GLN A 272 28.94 -2.80 -8.42
C GLN A 272 28.27 -2.20 -7.19
N THR A 273 27.37 -1.23 -7.36
CA THR A 273 26.55 -0.67 -6.27
C THR A 273 25.77 -1.77 -5.56
N ALA A 274 25.11 -2.64 -6.33
CA ALA A 274 24.36 -3.76 -5.77
C ALA A 274 25.26 -4.73 -4.97
N ALA A 275 26.48 -5.01 -5.44
CA ALA A 275 27.41 -5.88 -4.73
C ALA A 275 27.87 -5.27 -3.38
N ILE A 276 28.18 -3.97 -3.35
CA ILE A 276 28.59 -3.25 -2.13
C ILE A 276 27.45 -3.27 -1.09
N LEU A 277 26.24 -2.94 -1.51
CA LEU A 277 25.08 -2.95 -0.61
C LEU A 277 24.77 -4.36 -0.10
N ALA A 278 24.82 -5.38 -0.97
CA ALA A 278 24.57 -6.76 -0.58
C ALA A 278 25.64 -7.30 0.39
N GLU A 279 26.88 -6.89 0.26
CA GLU A 279 27.95 -7.23 1.21
C GLU A 279 27.69 -6.57 2.58
N GLY A 280 27.33 -5.28 2.58
CA GLY A 280 26.99 -4.56 3.79
C GLY A 280 25.79 -5.16 4.53
N CYS A 281 24.72 -5.52 3.81
CA CYS A 281 23.54 -6.19 4.42
C CYS A 281 23.93 -7.55 5.02
N ARG A 282 24.74 -8.37 4.34
CA ARG A 282 25.22 -9.64 4.90
C ARG A 282 26.09 -9.44 6.15
N ALA A 283 26.90 -8.40 6.18
CA ALA A 283 27.71 -8.08 7.38
C ALA A 283 26.80 -7.71 8.56
N GLU A 284 25.76 -6.92 8.33
CA GLU A 284 24.77 -6.56 9.35
C GLU A 284 23.98 -7.77 9.85
N GLU A 285 23.51 -8.65 8.93
CA GLU A 285 22.80 -9.89 9.31
C GLU A 285 23.63 -10.81 10.20
N ASN A 286 24.94 -10.94 9.92
CA ASN A 286 25.86 -11.76 10.71
C ASN A 286 26.22 -11.13 12.07
N GLY A 287 25.99 -9.84 12.25
CA GLY A 287 26.21 -9.12 13.50
C GLY A 287 25.01 -9.10 14.45
N ARG A 288 23.85 -9.56 13.98
CA ARG A 288 22.61 -9.69 14.76
C ARG A 288 22.49 -11.10 15.30
#